data_c92ebf0010b256cbde8d4332bc3e5a13
#
_entry.id   c92ebf0010b256cbde8d4332bc3e5a13
#
_cell.length_a   1.000
_cell.length_b   1.000
_cell.length_c   1.000
_cell.angle_alpha   90.00
_cell.angle_beta   90.00
_cell.angle_gamma   90.00
#
_symmetry.space_group_name_H-M   'P 1'
#
loop_
_entity.id
_entity.type
_entity.pdbx_description
1 polymer ?
#
loop_
_entity_poly.entity_id
_entity_poly.type
_entity_poly.pdbx_seq_one_letter_code
_entity_poly.pdbx_strand_id
1 'polypeptide(L)'
;MARLGILTGGGDCPGLNPVIRAVVRKGFNEGYEVIGIKNGWKGLIEKDTLNLDLKTVSGILPKGGTILGTSRTNPFKKEGDLKKVKKNFKALKLDALIAVGGEDTLGVAAKLIKIGIKNVVGVPKTIDNDLSCTDYTFGFDTAINIATECIDRLHTTAESHHRIMVVEVMGRHAGWIAIEAGIAGGADVILIPELPIDIEEVCRLIKRRHQRGKTFSIVVVAEGAQFGDKSLITKEEKLDAFGHVRLGGIGETLAQIIEKKTGYETRVSVLGHIQRGGSPTAFDRVLGTRFGVKAVELVKEKKFGMMVALSGNKIINVTIEKAVKKLKTVDPDLYKIASEFFG
;
A
#
# COMPACT_ATOMS: atom_id res chain seq x y z
N MET A 1 17.42 22.86 -20.99
CA MET A 1 17.04 22.48 -19.61
C MET A 1 16.83 20.96 -19.61
N ALA A 2 17.39 20.25 -18.67
CA ALA A 2 17.19 18.81 -18.57
C ALA A 2 15.73 18.54 -18.13
N ARG A 3 15.13 17.45 -18.62
CA ARG A 3 13.71 17.17 -18.47
C ARG A 3 13.47 15.91 -17.63
N LEU A 4 12.75 16.05 -16.54
CA LEU A 4 12.45 15.01 -15.58
C LEU A 4 10.98 14.59 -15.68
N GLY A 5 10.72 13.32 -16.00
CA GLY A 5 9.38 12.74 -15.95
C GLY A 5 9.04 12.22 -14.55
N ILE A 6 7.77 12.33 -14.14
CA ILE A 6 7.23 11.66 -12.95
C ILE A 6 5.91 11.02 -13.29
N LEU A 7 5.70 9.77 -12.86
CA LEU A 7 4.43 9.07 -12.93
C LEU A 7 4.05 8.46 -11.59
N THR A 8 2.73 8.31 -11.38
CA THR A 8 2.14 7.60 -10.24
C THR A 8 1.34 6.40 -10.74
N GLY A 9 1.67 5.18 -10.31
CA GLY A 9 1.05 3.94 -10.80
C GLY A 9 0.52 3.02 -9.70
N GLY A 10 -0.38 2.12 -10.08
CA GLY A 10 -1.04 1.18 -9.18
C GLY A 10 -2.21 1.81 -8.43
N GLY A 11 -2.59 1.26 -7.26
CA GLY A 11 -3.59 1.87 -6.39
C GLY A 11 -3.10 3.21 -5.86
N ASP A 12 -4.00 4.17 -5.70
CA ASP A 12 -3.66 5.44 -5.04
C ASP A 12 -3.52 5.27 -3.52
N CYS A 13 -2.88 6.24 -2.89
CA CYS A 13 -2.84 6.37 -1.45
C CYS A 13 -2.54 7.82 -1.04
N PRO A 14 -2.81 8.20 0.21
CA PRO A 14 -2.36 9.47 0.77
C PRO A 14 -0.81 9.55 0.76
N GLY A 15 -0.24 10.71 0.37
CA GLY A 15 1.21 10.90 0.27
C GLY A 15 1.76 11.02 -1.14
N LEU A 16 1.02 10.61 -2.20
CA LEU A 16 1.43 10.78 -3.59
C LEU A 16 1.65 12.26 -3.96
N ASN A 17 0.73 13.14 -3.60
CA ASN A 17 0.86 14.57 -3.85
C ASN A 17 2.04 15.22 -3.10
N PRO A 18 2.35 14.90 -1.84
CA PRO A 18 3.62 15.26 -1.20
C PRO A 18 4.85 14.90 -2.00
N VAL A 19 4.93 13.68 -2.57
CA VAL A 19 6.06 13.26 -3.43
C VAL A 19 6.12 14.10 -4.69
N ILE A 20 5.00 14.26 -5.43
CA ILE A 20 4.95 15.07 -6.66
C ILE A 20 5.42 16.50 -6.36
N ARG A 21 4.89 17.11 -5.29
CA ARG A 21 5.27 18.46 -4.86
C ARG A 21 6.77 18.56 -4.57
N ALA A 22 7.34 17.59 -3.88
CA ALA A 22 8.76 17.58 -3.54
C ALA A 22 9.65 17.43 -4.77
N VAL A 23 9.29 16.53 -5.69
CA VAL A 23 10.00 16.34 -6.97
C VAL A 23 9.98 17.61 -7.80
N VAL A 24 8.82 18.28 -7.92
CA VAL A 24 8.71 19.51 -8.70
C VAL A 24 9.53 20.64 -8.09
N ARG A 25 9.41 20.86 -6.76
CA ARG A 25 10.14 21.96 -6.10
C ARG A 25 11.65 21.73 -6.10
N LYS A 26 12.09 20.52 -5.80
CA LYS A 26 13.52 20.16 -5.84
C LYS A 26 14.04 20.19 -7.27
N GLY A 27 13.28 19.67 -8.24
CA GLY A 27 13.62 19.71 -9.67
C GLY A 27 13.77 21.13 -10.18
N PHE A 28 12.84 22.03 -9.84
CA PHE A 28 12.93 23.45 -10.18
C PHE A 28 14.22 24.09 -9.63
N ASN A 29 14.55 23.85 -8.35
CA ASN A 29 15.77 24.39 -7.73
C ASN A 29 17.07 23.85 -8.37
N GLU A 30 17.02 22.68 -8.99
CA GLU A 30 18.15 22.05 -9.71
C GLU A 30 18.12 22.36 -11.22
N GLY A 31 17.22 23.22 -11.68
CA GLY A 31 17.12 23.63 -13.10
C GLY A 31 16.48 22.59 -14.03
N TYR A 32 15.70 21.66 -13.52
CA TYR A 32 14.92 20.71 -14.35
C TYR A 32 13.58 21.29 -14.77
N GLU A 33 13.15 20.96 -16.00
CA GLU A 33 11.75 21.00 -16.42
C GLU A 33 11.08 19.69 -15.95
N VAL A 34 9.98 19.76 -15.21
CA VAL A 34 9.29 18.57 -14.69
C VAL A 34 8.00 18.30 -15.45
N ILE A 35 7.88 17.09 -15.98
CA ILE A 35 6.72 16.62 -16.74
C ILE A 35 6.00 15.54 -15.93
N GLY A 36 4.76 15.80 -15.56
CA GLY A 36 3.85 14.80 -15.01
C GLY A 36 3.29 13.90 -16.10
N ILE A 37 3.45 12.60 -15.98
CA ILE A 37 2.86 11.60 -16.87
C ILE A 37 1.57 11.13 -16.22
N LYS A 38 0.42 11.39 -16.85
CA LYS A 38 -0.89 11.08 -16.30
C LYS A 38 -1.18 9.58 -16.35
N ASN A 39 -1.97 9.12 -15.39
CA ASN A 39 -2.46 7.74 -15.36
C ASN A 39 -1.34 6.68 -15.42
N GLY A 40 -0.19 6.95 -14.79
CA GLY A 40 0.92 6.01 -14.67
C GLY A 40 1.50 5.58 -16.02
N TRP A 41 1.77 4.29 -16.18
CA TRP A 41 2.33 3.75 -17.43
C TRP A 41 1.44 3.95 -18.64
N LYS A 42 0.11 4.06 -18.47
CA LYS A 42 -0.85 4.38 -19.55
C LYS A 42 -0.49 5.69 -20.20
N GLY A 43 -0.25 6.74 -19.42
CA GLY A 43 0.10 8.05 -19.95
C GLY A 43 1.42 8.06 -20.72
N LEU A 44 2.39 7.23 -20.35
CA LEU A 44 3.63 7.10 -21.12
C LEU A 44 3.39 6.37 -22.48
N ILE A 45 2.46 5.41 -22.52
CA ILE A 45 2.03 4.74 -23.75
C ILE A 45 1.30 5.71 -24.68
N GLU A 46 0.41 6.53 -24.13
CA GLU A 46 -0.48 7.43 -24.88
C GLU A 46 0.11 8.83 -25.11
N LYS A 47 1.24 9.14 -24.46
CA LYS A 47 1.89 10.46 -24.44
C LYS A 47 0.98 11.52 -23.78
N ASP A 48 0.19 11.13 -22.77
CA ASP A 48 -0.66 12.02 -21.99
C ASP A 48 0.14 12.61 -20.82
N THR A 49 0.40 13.92 -20.89
CA THR A 49 1.32 14.60 -19.97
C THR A 49 0.77 15.92 -19.48
N LEU A 50 1.30 16.40 -18.38
CA LEU A 50 1.02 17.69 -17.76
C LEU A 50 2.34 18.37 -17.40
N ASN A 51 2.55 19.61 -17.79
CA ASN A 51 3.68 20.40 -17.31
C ASN A 51 3.46 20.74 -15.84
N LEU A 52 4.49 20.46 -15.03
CA LEU A 52 4.44 20.69 -13.59
C LEU A 52 5.36 21.85 -13.21
N ASP A 53 4.78 22.89 -12.64
CA ASP A 53 5.48 24.05 -12.11
C ASP A 53 5.14 24.28 -10.63
N LEU A 54 5.73 25.31 -10.05
CA LEU A 54 5.51 25.66 -8.64
C LEU A 54 4.04 26.02 -8.34
N LYS A 55 3.32 26.56 -9.30
CA LYS A 55 1.91 26.93 -9.18
C LYS A 55 1.03 25.67 -9.17
N THR A 56 1.29 24.74 -10.09
CA THR A 56 0.53 23.48 -10.22
C THR A 56 0.60 22.64 -8.93
N VAL A 57 1.74 22.68 -8.21
CA VAL A 57 1.93 21.91 -6.97
C VAL A 57 1.67 22.72 -5.70
N SER A 58 1.17 23.93 -5.84
CA SER A 58 0.76 24.74 -4.69
C SER A 58 -0.52 24.16 -4.05
N GLY A 59 -0.55 24.04 -2.72
CA GLY A 59 -1.71 23.58 -1.97
C GLY A 59 -2.04 22.08 -2.09
N ILE A 60 -1.22 21.27 -2.78
CA ILE A 60 -1.52 19.82 -2.92
C ILE A 60 -0.99 18.96 -1.76
N LEU A 61 -0.16 19.50 -0.86
CA LEU A 61 0.45 18.75 0.22
C LEU A 61 -0.56 17.98 1.10
N PRO A 62 -1.69 18.57 1.54
CA PRO A 62 -2.68 17.87 2.35
C PRO A 62 -3.68 17.04 1.55
N LYS A 63 -3.65 17.10 0.23
CA LYS A 63 -4.64 16.41 -0.62
C LYS A 63 -4.28 14.93 -0.77
N GLY A 64 -5.26 14.05 -0.50
CA GLY A 64 -5.17 12.63 -0.82
C GLY A 64 -5.21 12.36 -2.33
N GLY A 65 -5.08 11.09 -2.72
CA GLY A 65 -5.00 10.70 -4.11
C GLY A 65 -3.78 11.28 -4.83
N THR A 66 -3.89 11.49 -6.15
CA THR A 66 -2.82 12.02 -6.99
C THR A 66 -3.36 12.97 -8.06
N ILE A 67 -2.73 14.13 -8.22
CA ILE A 67 -3.08 15.08 -9.29
C ILE A 67 -2.75 14.57 -10.70
N LEU A 68 -1.93 13.51 -10.81
CA LEU A 68 -1.57 12.88 -12.09
C LEU A 68 -2.52 11.76 -12.49
N GLY A 69 -3.43 11.33 -11.60
CA GLY A 69 -4.19 10.11 -11.79
C GLY A 69 -3.29 8.86 -11.74
N THR A 70 -3.90 7.70 -11.78
CA THR A 70 -3.18 6.42 -11.72
C THR A 70 -3.88 5.37 -12.58
N SER A 71 -3.19 4.30 -12.94
CA SER A 71 -3.76 3.14 -13.61
C SER A 71 -3.02 1.85 -13.25
N ARG A 72 -3.72 0.72 -13.47
CA ARG A 72 -3.14 -0.63 -13.41
C ARG A 72 -2.71 -1.10 -14.80
N THR A 73 -2.02 -0.25 -15.56
CA THR A 73 -1.54 -0.57 -16.91
C THR A 73 -0.15 -1.17 -16.86
N ASN A 74 0.03 -2.30 -17.53
CA ASN A 74 1.33 -2.97 -17.69
C ASN A 74 1.74 -2.95 -19.16
N PRO A 75 2.79 -2.18 -19.56
CA PRO A 75 3.25 -2.07 -20.94
C PRO A 75 3.77 -3.38 -21.55
N PHE A 76 4.03 -4.39 -20.73
CA PHE A 76 4.50 -5.70 -21.19
C PHE A 76 3.37 -6.68 -21.56
N LYS A 77 2.10 -6.32 -21.32
CA LYS A 77 0.96 -7.21 -21.58
C LYS A 77 0.42 -7.13 -23.00
N LYS A 78 0.46 -5.95 -23.63
CA LYS A 78 -0.05 -5.75 -24.98
C LYS A 78 1.09 -5.57 -25.97
N GLU A 79 1.01 -6.28 -27.09
CA GLU A 79 1.96 -6.12 -28.19
C GLU A 79 1.95 -4.65 -28.68
N GLY A 80 3.12 -4.12 -28.92
CA GLY A 80 3.29 -2.73 -29.38
C GLY A 80 3.36 -1.67 -28.28
N ASP A 81 2.82 -1.88 -27.07
CA ASP A 81 2.85 -0.86 -26.01
C ASP A 81 4.28 -0.54 -25.56
N LEU A 82 5.13 -1.54 -25.48
CA LEU A 82 6.54 -1.34 -25.17
C LEU A 82 7.27 -0.48 -26.21
N LYS A 83 6.94 -0.67 -27.50
CA LYS A 83 7.48 0.18 -28.60
C LYS A 83 7.02 1.62 -28.43
N LYS A 84 5.75 1.83 -28.04
CA LYS A 84 5.21 3.18 -27.76
C LYS A 84 5.89 3.83 -26.56
N VAL A 85 6.11 3.09 -25.45
CA VAL A 85 6.86 3.60 -24.29
C VAL A 85 8.25 4.09 -24.70
N LYS A 86 9.02 3.28 -25.46
CA LYS A 86 10.37 3.66 -25.94
C LYS A 86 10.32 4.89 -26.86
N LYS A 87 9.35 4.93 -27.79
CA LYS A 87 9.16 6.06 -28.69
C LYS A 87 8.82 7.34 -27.94
N ASN A 88 7.86 7.26 -26.99
CA ASN A 88 7.36 8.41 -26.26
C ASN A 88 8.36 8.93 -25.22
N PHE A 89 9.13 8.06 -24.59
CA PHE A 89 10.24 8.45 -23.70
C PHE A 89 11.23 9.37 -24.47
N LYS A 90 11.63 8.96 -25.67
CA LYS A 90 12.49 9.76 -26.56
C LYS A 90 11.80 11.04 -27.07
N ALA A 91 10.53 10.93 -27.52
CA ALA A 91 9.77 12.07 -28.05
C ALA A 91 9.47 13.13 -27.00
N LEU A 92 9.34 12.77 -25.73
CA LEU A 92 9.20 13.69 -24.61
C LEU A 92 10.56 14.27 -24.17
N LYS A 93 11.67 13.78 -24.75
CA LYS A 93 13.06 14.17 -24.40
C LYS A 93 13.32 14.06 -22.89
N LEU A 94 12.86 12.95 -22.29
CA LEU A 94 13.07 12.70 -20.86
C LEU A 94 14.53 12.30 -20.62
N ASP A 95 15.24 13.07 -19.80
CA ASP A 95 16.58 12.72 -19.33
C ASP A 95 16.51 11.67 -18.23
N ALA A 96 15.43 11.69 -17.42
CA ALA A 96 15.15 10.69 -16.41
C ALA A 96 13.65 10.56 -16.13
N LEU A 97 13.26 9.43 -15.50
CA LEU A 97 11.90 9.14 -15.06
C LEU A 97 11.90 8.75 -13.58
N ILE A 98 11.07 9.40 -12.79
CA ILE A 98 10.74 8.98 -11.43
C ILE A 98 9.45 8.17 -11.48
N ALA A 99 9.52 6.88 -11.18
CA ALA A 99 8.38 5.97 -11.12
C ALA A 99 7.94 5.80 -9.65
N VAL A 100 6.75 6.32 -9.32
CA VAL A 100 6.17 6.25 -7.98
C VAL A 100 5.11 5.16 -7.96
N GLY A 101 5.31 4.09 -7.18
CA GLY A 101 4.35 3.00 -7.13
C GLY A 101 4.76 1.83 -6.27
N GLY A 102 3.88 0.82 -6.19
CA GLY A 102 4.11 -0.45 -5.52
C GLY A 102 4.88 -1.44 -6.41
N GLU A 103 4.85 -2.71 -6.01
CA GLU A 103 5.55 -3.82 -6.68
C GLU A 103 5.32 -3.85 -8.19
N ASP A 104 4.08 -3.79 -8.64
CA ASP A 104 3.73 -3.82 -10.06
C ASP A 104 4.37 -2.69 -10.86
N THR A 105 4.30 -1.45 -10.33
CA THR A 105 4.83 -0.26 -11.02
C THR A 105 6.35 -0.27 -11.06
N LEU A 106 6.99 -0.62 -9.95
CA LEU A 106 8.44 -0.73 -9.84
C LEU A 106 8.97 -1.96 -10.58
N GLY A 107 8.20 -3.06 -10.64
CA GLY A 107 8.51 -4.23 -11.45
C GLY A 107 8.54 -3.92 -12.95
N VAL A 108 7.62 -3.08 -13.44
CA VAL A 108 7.69 -2.54 -14.81
C VAL A 108 8.95 -1.69 -14.98
N ALA A 109 9.28 -0.80 -14.03
CA ALA A 109 10.50 0.01 -14.08
C ALA A 109 11.76 -0.87 -14.16
N ALA A 110 11.86 -1.91 -13.33
CA ALA A 110 12.98 -2.87 -13.37
C ALA A 110 13.11 -3.57 -14.73
N LYS A 111 12.00 -3.98 -15.34
CA LYS A 111 11.99 -4.58 -16.69
C LYS A 111 12.40 -3.58 -17.77
N LEU A 112 11.97 -2.31 -17.68
CA LEU A 112 12.34 -1.25 -18.63
C LEU A 112 13.85 -0.98 -18.60
N ILE A 113 14.47 -0.99 -17.42
CA ILE A 113 15.92 -0.84 -17.24
C ILE A 113 16.66 -1.94 -17.98
N LYS A 114 16.22 -3.20 -17.86
CA LYS A 114 16.85 -4.37 -18.55
C LYS A 114 16.80 -4.27 -20.08
N ILE A 115 15.80 -3.57 -20.64
CA ILE A 115 15.65 -3.41 -22.09
C ILE A 115 16.16 -2.07 -22.63
N GLY A 116 16.96 -1.34 -21.82
CA GLY A 116 17.72 -0.17 -22.27
C GLY A 116 17.13 1.20 -21.91
N ILE A 117 16.00 1.30 -21.21
CA ILE A 117 15.52 2.55 -20.60
C ILE A 117 16.11 2.62 -19.19
N LYS A 118 17.40 3.02 -19.09
CA LYS A 118 18.16 2.92 -17.84
C LYS A 118 17.89 4.06 -16.85
N ASN A 119 17.50 5.22 -17.33
CA ASN A 119 17.40 6.46 -16.53
C ASN A 119 16.09 6.50 -15.72
N VAL A 120 15.90 5.52 -14.83
CA VAL A 120 14.71 5.42 -13.98
C VAL A 120 15.12 5.38 -12.52
N VAL A 121 14.40 6.13 -11.68
CA VAL A 121 14.48 6.11 -10.21
C VAL A 121 13.12 5.71 -9.66
N GLY A 122 13.09 4.79 -8.70
CA GLY A 122 11.89 4.32 -8.03
C GLY A 122 11.58 5.08 -6.74
N VAL A 123 10.29 5.26 -6.45
CA VAL A 123 9.80 5.74 -5.16
C VAL A 123 8.75 4.77 -4.64
N PRO A 124 8.94 4.16 -3.46
CA PRO A 124 8.05 3.12 -2.95
C PRO A 124 6.73 3.74 -2.45
N LYS A 125 5.62 3.31 -3.02
CA LYS A 125 4.28 3.75 -2.70
C LYS A 125 3.35 2.56 -2.59
N THR A 126 2.90 2.25 -1.39
CA THR A 126 1.83 1.29 -1.12
C THR A 126 1.30 1.49 0.29
N ILE A 127 0.01 1.23 0.51
CA ILE A 127 -0.54 1.15 1.87
C ILE A 127 -0.21 -0.18 2.54
N ASP A 128 0.19 -1.19 1.77
CA ASP A 128 0.36 -2.57 2.26
C ASP A 128 1.71 -2.78 2.96
N ASN A 129 2.65 -1.81 2.87
CA ASN A 129 4.02 -1.86 3.41
C ASN A 129 4.81 -3.13 3.03
N ASP A 130 4.51 -3.67 1.86
CA ASP A 130 4.96 -4.98 1.38
C ASP A 130 6.22 -4.96 0.49
N LEU A 131 6.81 -3.77 0.24
CA LEU A 131 8.05 -3.62 -0.52
C LEU A 131 9.28 -3.88 0.35
N SER A 132 10.17 -4.73 -0.12
CA SER A 132 11.42 -5.04 0.58
C SER A 132 12.41 -3.86 0.60
N CYS A 133 13.37 -3.92 1.52
CA CYS A 133 14.48 -2.96 1.65
C CYS A 133 14.06 -1.54 2.05
N THR A 134 12.85 -1.34 2.54
CA THR A 134 12.40 -0.10 3.18
C THR A 134 11.60 -0.42 4.43
N ASP A 135 11.81 0.32 5.50
CA ASP A 135 11.09 0.11 6.76
C ASP A 135 9.62 0.50 6.61
N TYR A 136 9.37 1.66 5.96
CA TYR A 136 8.02 2.16 5.69
C TYR A 136 7.87 2.60 4.23
N THR A 137 6.68 2.39 3.69
CA THR A 137 6.19 3.02 2.46
C THR A 137 5.20 4.12 2.84
N PHE A 138 5.18 5.25 2.11
CA PHE A 138 4.16 6.25 2.39
C PHE A 138 2.77 5.79 1.93
N GLY A 139 1.76 6.25 2.65
CA GLY A 139 0.37 5.82 2.55
C GLY A 139 0.00 4.77 3.60
N PHE A 140 0.97 4.03 4.12
CA PHE A 140 0.77 2.99 5.12
C PHE A 140 0.37 3.57 6.47
N ASP A 141 1.09 4.58 6.97
CA ASP A 141 0.76 5.22 8.26
C ASP A 141 -0.67 5.81 8.24
N THR A 142 -1.06 6.45 7.14
CA THR A 142 -2.45 6.94 7.00
C THR A 142 -3.45 5.80 7.01
N ALA A 143 -3.17 4.69 6.32
CA ALA A 143 -4.07 3.53 6.29
C ALA A 143 -4.23 2.89 7.68
N ILE A 144 -3.16 2.79 8.46
CA ILE A 144 -3.20 2.32 9.86
C ILE A 144 -4.07 3.24 10.69
N ASN A 145 -3.84 4.55 10.63
CA ASN A 145 -4.60 5.52 11.42
C ASN A 145 -6.11 5.46 11.11
N ILE A 146 -6.48 5.33 9.82
CA ILE A 146 -7.88 5.17 9.41
C ILE A 146 -8.46 3.86 9.95
N ALA A 147 -7.71 2.75 9.85
CA ALA A 147 -8.17 1.46 10.35
C ALA A 147 -8.34 1.48 11.87
N THR A 148 -7.39 2.06 12.60
CA THR A 148 -7.45 2.22 14.06
C THR A 148 -8.66 3.07 14.46
N GLU A 149 -8.90 4.22 13.82
CA GLU A 149 -10.07 5.06 14.08
C GLU A 149 -11.38 4.29 13.85
N CYS A 150 -11.46 3.46 12.81
CA CYS A 150 -12.62 2.62 12.56
C CYS A 150 -12.81 1.56 13.66
N ILE A 151 -11.72 0.94 14.12
CA ILE A 151 -11.74 -0.05 15.21
C ILE A 151 -12.23 0.62 16.52
N ASP A 152 -11.70 1.79 16.87
CA ASP A 152 -12.12 2.56 18.06
C ASP A 152 -13.61 2.86 18.05
N ARG A 153 -14.17 3.24 16.90
CA ARG A 153 -15.60 3.46 16.74
C ARG A 153 -16.42 2.19 16.94
N LEU A 154 -15.89 1.03 16.54
CA LEU A 154 -16.58 -0.25 16.69
C LEU A 154 -16.56 -0.77 18.13
N HIS A 155 -15.59 -0.41 18.97
CA HIS A 155 -15.55 -0.79 20.38
C HIS A 155 -16.84 -0.39 21.12
N THR A 156 -17.27 0.86 20.97
CA THR A 156 -18.43 1.37 21.70
C THR A 156 -19.73 0.68 21.29
N THR A 157 -19.91 0.38 20.00
CA THR A 157 -21.10 -0.34 19.53
C THR A 157 -21.03 -1.84 19.87
N ALA A 158 -19.84 -2.45 19.80
CA ALA A 158 -19.63 -3.84 20.19
C ALA A 158 -19.97 -4.06 21.67
N GLU A 159 -19.50 -3.17 22.56
CA GLU A 159 -19.79 -3.20 23.98
C GLU A 159 -21.27 -2.99 24.28
N SER A 160 -21.90 -2.00 23.64
CA SER A 160 -23.33 -1.68 23.87
C SER A 160 -24.27 -2.81 23.46
N HIS A 161 -23.89 -3.58 22.44
CA HIS A 161 -24.73 -4.67 21.91
C HIS A 161 -24.24 -6.07 22.28
N HIS A 162 -23.16 -6.18 23.04
CA HIS A 162 -22.56 -7.47 23.46
C HIS A 162 -22.22 -8.37 22.26
N ARG A 163 -21.61 -7.80 21.21
CA ARG A 163 -21.34 -8.46 19.93
C ARG A 163 -19.88 -8.73 19.70
N ILE A 164 -19.62 -9.68 18.85
CA ILE A 164 -18.30 -9.85 18.22
C ILE A 164 -18.29 -9.01 16.93
N MET A 165 -17.28 -8.15 16.78
CA MET A 165 -17.07 -7.37 15.56
C MET A 165 -15.86 -7.89 14.82
N VAL A 166 -16.06 -8.40 13.60
CA VAL A 166 -14.99 -8.77 12.67
C VAL A 166 -14.71 -7.59 11.77
N VAL A 167 -13.47 -7.10 11.77
CA VAL A 167 -13.02 -5.95 10.98
C VAL A 167 -12.08 -6.44 9.89
N GLU A 168 -12.53 -6.45 8.64
CA GLU A 168 -11.69 -6.81 7.49
C GLU A 168 -10.93 -5.58 7.01
N VAL A 169 -9.60 -5.69 6.95
CA VAL A 169 -8.70 -4.63 6.48
C VAL A 169 -7.94 -5.06 5.23
N MET A 170 -7.49 -4.08 4.44
CA MET A 170 -6.62 -4.31 3.29
C MET A 170 -5.23 -4.80 3.70
N GLY A 171 -4.35 -5.06 2.76
CA GLY A 171 -2.96 -5.49 2.97
C GLY A 171 -2.49 -6.53 1.98
N ARG A 172 -3.37 -7.02 1.11
CA ARG A 172 -3.10 -8.06 0.09
C ARG A 172 -2.50 -9.32 0.71
N HIS A 173 -1.22 -9.59 0.43
CA HIS A 173 -0.49 -10.78 0.89
C HIS A 173 0.39 -10.53 2.11
N ALA A 174 0.29 -9.37 2.74
CA ALA A 174 1.03 -8.99 3.94
C ALA A 174 0.08 -8.42 5.00
N GLY A 175 0.25 -8.86 6.24
CA GLY A 175 -0.64 -8.52 7.35
C GLY A 175 -0.30 -7.22 8.07
N TRP A 176 0.51 -6.32 7.49
CA TRP A 176 1.01 -5.13 8.17
C TRP A 176 -0.08 -4.20 8.69
N ILE A 177 -1.13 -3.92 7.88
CA ILE A 177 -2.25 -3.07 8.32
C ILE A 177 -3.00 -3.76 9.46
N ALA A 178 -3.28 -5.07 9.32
CA ALA A 178 -4.01 -5.81 10.33
C ALA A 178 -3.28 -5.85 11.67
N ILE A 179 -1.97 -6.10 11.65
CA ILE A 179 -1.19 -6.22 12.88
C ILE A 179 -1.03 -4.87 13.58
N GLU A 180 -0.63 -3.81 12.86
CA GLU A 180 -0.41 -2.51 13.49
C GLU A 180 -1.71 -1.83 13.92
N ALA A 181 -2.74 -1.83 13.06
CA ALA A 181 -4.04 -1.27 13.44
C ALA A 181 -4.75 -2.13 14.50
N GLY A 182 -4.57 -3.45 14.48
CA GLY A 182 -5.14 -4.35 15.49
C GLY A 182 -4.50 -4.16 16.86
N ILE A 183 -3.18 -4.02 16.94
CA ILE A 183 -2.48 -3.70 18.20
C ILE A 183 -2.92 -2.32 18.70
N ALA A 184 -2.87 -1.29 17.84
CA ALA A 184 -3.21 0.07 18.20
C ALA A 184 -4.68 0.24 18.62
N GLY A 185 -5.59 -0.47 17.95
CA GLY A 185 -7.03 -0.46 18.23
C GLY A 185 -7.47 -1.47 19.29
N GLY A 186 -6.55 -2.19 19.95
CA GLY A 186 -6.89 -3.12 21.03
C GLY A 186 -7.74 -4.32 20.58
N ALA A 187 -7.44 -4.90 19.44
CA ALA A 187 -8.12 -6.09 18.94
C ALA A 187 -7.82 -7.31 19.83
N ASP A 188 -8.85 -8.12 20.08
CA ASP A 188 -8.74 -9.33 20.90
C ASP A 188 -8.19 -10.54 20.13
N VAL A 189 -8.27 -10.49 18.78
CA VAL A 189 -7.67 -11.46 17.85
C VAL A 189 -7.25 -10.72 16.59
N ILE A 190 -6.05 -11.03 16.08
CA ILE A 190 -5.54 -10.47 14.82
C ILE A 190 -5.14 -11.62 13.91
N LEU A 191 -5.67 -11.61 12.66
CA LEU A 191 -5.47 -12.68 11.69
C LEU A 191 -4.79 -12.10 10.44
N ILE A 192 -3.64 -12.68 10.09
CA ILE A 192 -2.75 -12.19 9.02
C ILE A 192 -2.50 -13.27 7.96
N PRO A 193 -2.15 -12.89 6.71
CA PRO A 193 -1.89 -13.86 5.64
C PRO A 193 -0.70 -14.78 5.89
N GLU A 194 0.26 -14.36 6.72
CA GLU A 194 1.49 -15.07 7.03
C GLU A 194 1.25 -16.33 7.87
N LEU A 195 0.11 -16.41 8.55
CA LEU A 195 -0.28 -17.54 9.41
C LEU A 195 -1.66 -18.05 9.03
N PRO A 196 -1.83 -19.38 8.89
CA PRO A 196 -3.15 -19.95 8.61
C PRO A 196 -4.09 -19.73 9.81
N ILE A 197 -5.35 -19.38 9.51
CA ILE A 197 -6.39 -19.21 10.52
C ILE A 197 -6.74 -20.57 11.13
N ASP A 198 -6.49 -20.71 12.44
CA ASP A 198 -7.03 -21.77 13.27
C ASP A 198 -8.35 -21.28 13.90
N ILE A 199 -9.46 -21.69 13.34
CA ILE A 199 -10.79 -21.26 13.77
C ILE A 199 -11.16 -21.74 15.18
N GLU A 200 -10.67 -22.91 15.58
CA GLU A 200 -10.90 -23.42 16.93
C GLU A 200 -10.20 -22.56 17.97
N GLU A 201 -8.96 -22.16 17.68
CA GLU A 201 -8.20 -21.25 18.54
C GLU A 201 -8.87 -19.88 18.64
N VAL A 202 -9.33 -19.30 17.51
CA VAL A 202 -10.08 -18.04 17.49
C VAL A 202 -11.31 -18.12 18.39
N CYS A 203 -12.11 -19.18 18.25
CA CYS A 203 -13.30 -19.38 19.08
C CYS A 203 -12.96 -19.59 20.56
N ARG A 204 -11.86 -20.29 20.86
CA ARG A 204 -11.36 -20.50 22.22
C ARG A 204 -10.97 -19.17 22.90
N LEU A 205 -10.25 -18.32 22.20
CA LEU A 205 -9.84 -16.99 22.66
C LEU A 205 -11.07 -16.12 22.99
N ILE A 206 -12.04 -16.07 22.10
CA ILE A 206 -13.29 -15.32 22.28
C ILE A 206 -14.05 -15.84 23.51
N LYS A 207 -14.25 -17.16 23.62
CA LYS A 207 -14.94 -17.76 24.76
C LYS A 207 -14.20 -17.50 26.09
N ARG A 208 -12.87 -17.57 26.10
CA ARG A 208 -12.03 -17.28 27.28
C ARG A 208 -12.25 -15.82 27.74
N ARG A 209 -12.31 -14.87 26.82
CA ARG A 209 -12.59 -13.47 27.12
C ARG A 209 -13.99 -13.29 27.73
N HIS A 210 -15.01 -13.93 27.15
CA HIS A 210 -16.37 -13.89 27.69
C HIS A 210 -16.46 -14.49 29.10
N GLN A 211 -15.75 -15.59 29.37
CA GLN A 211 -15.66 -16.20 30.71
C GLN A 211 -15.02 -15.27 31.76
N ARG A 212 -14.16 -14.34 31.34
CA ARG A 212 -13.58 -13.29 32.18
C ARG A 212 -14.51 -12.09 32.40
N GLY A 213 -15.77 -12.16 31.96
CA GLY A 213 -16.79 -11.13 32.15
C GLY A 213 -16.82 -10.02 31.09
N LYS A 214 -16.09 -10.16 30.00
CA LYS A 214 -16.19 -9.27 28.85
C LYS A 214 -17.22 -9.79 27.87
N THR A 215 -18.16 -8.93 27.48
CA THR A 215 -19.34 -9.32 26.68
C THR A 215 -19.20 -9.08 25.19
N PHE A 216 -18.08 -8.52 24.73
CA PHE A 216 -17.81 -8.22 23.32
C PHE A 216 -16.37 -8.59 22.95
N SER A 217 -16.10 -8.72 21.67
CA SER A 217 -14.75 -8.91 21.14
C SER A 217 -14.57 -8.22 19.79
N ILE A 218 -13.35 -7.75 19.53
CA ILE A 218 -12.91 -7.21 18.25
C ILE A 218 -11.93 -8.20 17.60
N VAL A 219 -12.25 -8.65 16.40
CA VAL A 219 -11.41 -9.52 15.59
C VAL A 219 -10.99 -8.77 14.34
N VAL A 220 -9.70 -8.49 14.17
CA VAL A 220 -9.15 -7.86 12.96
C VAL A 220 -8.62 -8.92 12.04
N VAL A 221 -9.03 -8.90 10.77
CA VAL A 221 -8.58 -9.87 9.76
C VAL A 221 -8.10 -9.16 8.49
N ALA A 222 -6.92 -9.50 8.01
CA ALA A 222 -6.44 -9.03 6.71
C ALA A 222 -7.20 -9.71 5.57
N GLU A 223 -7.54 -8.97 4.52
CA GLU A 223 -8.28 -9.48 3.34
C GLU A 223 -7.62 -10.68 2.65
N GLY A 224 -6.31 -10.85 2.83
CA GLY A 224 -5.50 -11.95 2.28
C GLY A 224 -5.29 -13.13 3.23
N ALA A 225 -5.83 -13.09 4.44
CA ALA A 225 -5.73 -14.19 5.38
C ALA A 225 -6.46 -15.44 4.84
N GLN A 226 -5.99 -16.63 5.21
CA GLN A 226 -6.51 -17.90 4.70
C GLN A 226 -6.78 -18.87 5.85
N PHE A 227 -7.87 -19.63 5.74
CA PHE A 227 -8.12 -20.71 6.68
C PHE A 227 -7.09 -21.84 6.50
N GLY A 228 -6.63 -22.41 7.59
CA GLY A 228 -5.81 -23.62 7.57
C GLY A 228 -6.56 -24.81 6.96
N ASP A 229 -7.85 -24.91 7.25
CA ASP A 229 -8.75 -25.88 6.63
C ASP A 229 -9.36 -25.30 5.33
N LYS A 230 -8.92 -25.83 4.18
CA LYS A 230 -9.37 -25.41 2.85
C LYS A 230 -10.85 -25.70 2.58
N SER A 231 -11.50 -26.59 3.33
CA SER A 231 -12.92 -26.90 3.20
C SER A 231 -13.84 -25.72 3.57
N LEU A 232 -13.28 -24.72 4.27
CA LEU A 232 -13.98 -23.50 4.70
C LEU A 232 -13.98 -22.39 3.64
N ILE A 233 -13.31 -22.59 2.48
CA ILE A 233 -13.21 -21.60 1.41
C ILE A 233 -14.42 -21.73 0.49
N THR A 234 -15.28 -20.71 0.45
CA THR A 234 -16.56 -20.72 -0.27
C THR A 234 -16.61 -19.88 -1.56
N LYS A 235 -15.54 -19.13 -1.91
CA LYS A 235 -15.55 -18.21 -3.06
C LYS A 235 -14.58 -18.61 -4.16
N GLU A 236 -15.05 -18.48 -5.42
CA GLU A 236 -14.21 -18.60 -6.62
C GLU A 236 -13.19 -17.45 -6.68
N GLU A 237 -11.96 -17.77 -7.02
CA GLU A 237 -10.88 -16.81 -7.21
C GLU A 237 -11.07 -16.03 -8.52
N LYS A 238 -11.33 -14.73 -8.45
CA LYS A 238 -11.34 -13.83 -9.62
C LYS A 238 -10.00 -13.08 -9.70
N LEU A 239 -9.39 -13.06 -10.88
CA LEU A 239 -8.11 -12.38 -11.10
C LEU A 239 -8.29 -10.91 -11.49
N ASP A 240 -7.33 -10.06 -11.09
CA ASP A 240 -7.23 -8.66 -11.51
C ASP A 240 -6.40 -8.50 -12.81
N ALA A 241 -6.22 -7.26 -13.27
CA ALA A 241 -5.48 -6.95 -14.49
C ALA A 241 -3.98 -7.33 -14.45
N PHE A 242 -3.39 -7.59 -13.29
CA PHE A 242 -2.00 -8.06 -13.12
C PHE A 242 -1.92 -9.58 -12.91
N GLY A 243 -3.06 -10.26 -12.79
CA GLY A 243 -3.15 -11.69 -12.54
C GLY A 243 -3.14 -12.04 -11.05
N HIS A 244 -3.37 -11.05 -10.16
CA HIS A 244 -3.54 -11.29 -8.74
C HIS A 244 -4.98 -11.66 -8.42
N VAL A 245 -5.17 -12.57 -7.47
CA VAL A 245 -6.50 -12.90 -6.94
C VAL A 245 -7.15 -11.66 -6.33
N ARG A 246 -8.42 -11.43 -6.65
CA ARG A 246 -9.21 -10.40 -5.98
C ARG A 246 -9.54 -10.88 -4.58
N LEU A 247 -8.91 -10.26 -3.60
CA LEU A 247 -9.08 -10.56 -2.18
C LEU A 247 -10.35 -9.88 -1.63
N GLY A 248 -10.81 -10.36 -0.47
CA GLY A 248 -11.94 -9.81 0.27
C GLY A 248 -13.08 -10.80 0.48
N GLY A 249 -13.84 -10.55 1.55
CA GLY A 249 -14.96 -11.37 1.99
C GLY A 249 -14.57 -12.52 2.92
N ILE A 250 -13.31 -12.55 3.38
CA ILE A 250 -12.88 -13.47 4.44
C ILE A 250 -13.58 -13.13 5.75
N GLY A 251 -13.79 -11.84 6.03
CA GLY A 251 -14.48 -11.36 7.23
C GLY A 251 -15.91 -11.89 7.35
N GLU A 252 -16.65 -11.90 6.23
CA GLU A 252 -18.00 -12.47 6.17
C GLU A 252 -18.02 -13.97 6.54
N THR A 253 -17.14 -14.75 5.89
CA THR A 253 -17.02 -16.19 6.14
C THR A 253 -16.59 -16.45 7.59
N LEU A 254 -15.62 -15.70 8.07
CA LEU A 254 -15.13 -15.80 9.44
C LEU A 254 -16.22 -15.48 10.47
N ALA A 255 -16.99 -14.42 10.25
CA ALA A 255 -18.08 -14.02 11.13
C ALA A 255 -19.17 -15.12 11.25
N GLN A 256 -19.59 -15.68 10.12
CA GLN A 256 -20.58 -16.77 10.11
C GLN A 256 -20.09 -18.02 10.88
N ILE A 257 -18.82 -18.37 10.72
CA ILE A 257 -18.23 -19.52 11.41
C ILE A 257 -18.14 -19.25 12.92
N ILE A 258 -17.66 -18.06 13.32
CA ILE A 258 -17.57 -17.65 14.73
C ILE A 258 -18.96 -17.70 15.38
N GLU A 259 -19.97 -17.08 14.77
CA GLU A 259 -21.35 -17.09 15.30
C GLU A 259 -21.88 -18.51 15.48
N LYS A 260 -21.72 -19.37 14.46
CA LYS A 260 -22.16 -20.78 14.53
C LYS A 260 -21.45 -21.57 15.65
N LYS A 261 -20.14 -21.35 15.87
CA LYS A 261 -19.34 -22.12 16.85
C LYS A 261 -19.41 -21.58 18.27
N THR A 262 -19.65 -20.29 18.44
CA THR A 262 -19.67 -19.64 19.75
C THR A 262 -21.06 -19.39 20.27
N GLY A 263 -22.05 -19.22 19.39
CA GLY A 263 -23.41 -18.77 19.73
C GLY A 263 -23.51 -17.27 19.99
N TYR A 264 -22.42 -16.49 19.85
CA TYR A 264 -22.44 -15.04 20.05
C TYR A 264 -22.76 -14.32 18.76
N GLU A 265 -23.63 -13.32 18.82
CA GLU A 265 -23.99 -12.48 17.67
C GLU A 265 -22.72 -11.82 17.11
N THR A 266 -22.44 -12.05 15.83
CA THR A 266 -21.24 -11.58 15.18
C THR A 266 -21.61 -10.68 13.99
N ARG A 267 -20.93 -9.55 13.84
CA ARG A 267 -21.09 -8.60 12.74
C ARG A 267 -19.77 -8.33 12.06
N VAL A 268 -19.84 -7.96 10.80
CA VAL A 268 -18.68 -7.65 9.96
C VAL A 268 -18.65 -6.19 9.55
N SER A 269 -17.46 -5.60 9.54
CA SER A 269 -17.17 -4.32 8.94
C SER A 269 -16.00 -4.46 7.98
N VAL A 270 -16.26 -4.34 6.68
CA VAL A 270 -15.21 -4.38 5.65
C VAL A 270 -14.79 -2.95 5.34
N LEU A 271 -13.57 -2.56 5.75
CA LEU A 271 -13.10 -1.18 5.57
C LEU A 271 -12.77 -0.87 4.11
N GLY A 272 -12.20 -1.83 3.37
CA GLY A 272 -11.92 -1.70 1.94
C GLY A 272 -11.21 -0.39 1.59
N HIS A 273 -11.66 0.28 0.52
CA HIS A 273 -11.01 1.45 -0.06
C HIS A 273 -11.06 2.72 0.81
N ILE A 274 -11.79 2.76 1.93
CA ILE A 274 -11.73 3.88 2.89
C ILE A 274 -10.29 4.07 3.36
N GLN A 275 -9.52 2.99 3.53
CA GLN A 275 -8.12 3.00 3.95
C GLN A 275 -7.18 3.67 2.92
N ARG A 276 -7.61 3.87 1.68
CA ARG A 276 -6.83 4.55 0.61
C ARG A 276 -7.12 6.03 0.51
N GLY A 277 -8.16 6.52 1.17
CA GLY A 277 -8.66 7.89 1.04
C GLY A 277 -8.12 8.85 2.08
N GLY A 278 -8.63 10.06 2.01
CA GLY A 278 -8.36 11.10 3.00
C GLY A 278 -7.03 11.84 2.86
N SER A 279 -6.81 12.76 3.78
CA SER A 279 -5.58 13.54 3.87
C SER A 279 -4.45 12.69 4.44
N PRO A 280 -3.22 12.77 3.88
CA PRO A 280 -2.07 12.07 4.46
C PRO A 280 -1.78 12.58 5.88
N THR A 281 -1.40 11.67 6.77
CA THR A 281 -0.87 12.00 8.10
C THR A 281 0.39 12.86 8.01
N ALA A 282 0.81 13.44 9.12
CA ALA A 282 2.07 14.18 9.19
C ALA A 282 3.26 13.30 8.79
N PHE A 283 3.27 12.02 9.21
CA PHE A 283 4.30 11.07 8.86
C PHE A 283 4.39 10.85 7.35
N ASP A 284 3.29 10.53 6.68
CA ASP A 284 3.26 10.29 5.24
C ASP A 284 3.58 11.53 4.41
N ARG A 285 3.19 12.74 4.88
CA ARG A 285 3.59 14.00 4.22
C ARG A 285 5.11 14.20 4.28
N VAL A 286 5.72 13.98 5.44
CA VAL A 286 7.16 14.15 5.64
C VAL A 286 7.93 13.07 4.88
N LEU A 287 7.52 11.80 4.99
CA LEU A 287 8.18 10.69 4.29
C LEU A 287 8.10 10.86 2.78
N GLY A 288 6.92 11.16 2.23
CA GLY A 288 6.74 11.42 0.80
C GLY A 288 7.58 12.61 0.32
N THR A 289 7.67 13.69 1.12
CA THR A 289 8.54 14.84 0.81
C THR A 289 10.00 14.44 0.77
N ARG A 290 10.49 13.70 1.78
CA ARG A 290 11.88 13.21 1.85
C ARG A 290 12.21 12.28 0.67
N PHE A 291 11.31 11.37 0.33
CA PHE A 291 11.47 10.48 -0.81
C PHE A 291 11.54 11.24 -2.14
N GLY A 292 10.65 12.22 -2.34
CA GLY A 292 10.65 13.03 -3.56
C GLY A 292 11.94 13.84 -3.72
N VAL A 293 12.45 14.47 -2.64
CA VAL A 293 13.74 15.19 -2.66
C VAL A 293 14.89 14.24 -3.01
N LYS A 294 14.96 13.09 -2.32
CA LYS A 294 16.04 12.10 -2.55
C LYS A 294 15.99 11.50 -3.96
N ALA A 295 14.82 11.30 -4.52
CA ALA A 295 14.67 10.82 -5.90
C ALA A 295 15.29 11.78 -6.92
N VAL A 296 15.10 13.10 -6.75
CA VAL A 296 15.74 14.12 -7.61
C VAL A 296 17.25 14.16 -7.41
N GLU A 297 17.74 13.99 -6.17
CA GLU A 297 19.18 13.89 -5.90
C GLU A 297 19.81 12.70 -6.62
N LEU A 298 19.16 11.53 -6.61
CA LEU A 298 19.62 10.34 -7.35
C LEU A 298 19.67 10.60 -8.86
N VAL A 299 18.70 11.33 -9.42
CA VAL A 299 18.73 11.75 -10.83
C VAL A 299 19.94 12.66 -11.10
N LYS A 300 20.17 13.67 -10.25
CA LYS A 300 21.32 14.59 -10.37
C LYS A 300 22.65 13.86 -10.30
N GLU A 301 22.74 12.88 -9.39
CA GLU A 301 23.93 12.04 -9.21
C GLU A 301 24.05 10.93 -10.29
N LYS A 302 23.10 10.84 -11.24
CA LYS A 302 22.99 9.79 -12.27
C LYS A 302 22.96 8.38 -11.68
N LYS A 303 22.46 8.23 -10.46
CA LYS A 303 22.28 6.94 -9.78
C LYS A 303 20.94 6.31 -10.20
N PHE A 304 20.90 5.83 -11.43
CA PHE A 304 19.70 5.22 -12.01
C PHE A 304 19.57 3.74 -11.62
N GLY A 305 18.35 3.19 -11.78
CA GLY A 305 18.04 1.82 -11.36
C GLY A 305 17.85 1.68 -9.84
N MET A 306 17.91 2.78 -9.11
CA MET A 306 17.77 2.82 -7.66
C MET A 306 16.35 3.21 -7.24
N MET A 307 15.91 2.70 -6.10
CA MET A 307 14.71 3.11 -5.37
C MET A 307 15.15 3.82 -4.08
N VAL A 308 14.49 4.93 -3.75
CA VAL A 308 14.65 5.55 -2.43
C VAL A 308 14.02 4.66 -1.36
N ALA A 309 14.60 4.61 -0.17
CA ALA A 309 14.13 3.76 0.91
C ALA A 309 14.35 4.41 2.28
N LEU A 310 13.53 4.05 3.26
CA LEU A 310 13.71 4.43 4.66
C LEU A 310 14.47 3.32 5.38
N SER A 311 15.50 3.67 6.13
CA SER A 311 16.17 2.76 7.06
C SER A 311 16.44 3.50 8.38
N GLY A 312 15.73 3.13 9.43
CA GLY A 312 15.63 3.91 10.67
C GLY A 312 15.17 5.34 10.35
N ASN A 313 16.01 6.32 10.70
CA ASN A 313 15.70 7.73 10.43
C ASN A 313 16.34 8.28 9.13
N LYS A 314 17.00 7.44 8.32
CA LYS A 314 17.75 7.87 7.15
C LYS A 314 17.05 7.49 5.85
N ILE A 315 17.08 8.40 4.86
CA ILE A 315 16.70 8.03 3.50
C ILE A 315 17.96 7.52 2.81
N ILE A 316 17.91 6.25 2.43
CA ILE A 316 18.94 5.53 1.68
C ILE A 316 18.44 5.24 0.26
N ASN A 317 19.24 4.53 -0.52
CA ASN A 317 18.84 4.00 -1.82
C ASN A 317 19.24 2.53 -1.96
N VAL A 318 18.39 1.77 -2.63
CA VAL A 318 18.57 0.35 -2.94
C VAL A 318 18.26 0.11 -4.42
N THR A 319 18.69 -1.00 -5.00
CA THR A 319 18.28 -1.28 -6.39
C THR A 319 16.80 -1.61 -6.47
N ILE A 320 16.11 -1.11 -7.50
CA ILE A 320 14.68 -1.42 -7.74
C ILE A 320 14.50 -2.94 -7.84
N GLU A 321 15.40 -3.63 -8.51
CA GLU A 321 15.34 -5.09 -8.67
C GLU A 321 15.32 -5.82 -7.31
N LYS A 322 16.17 -5.40 -6.35
CA LYS A 322 16.19 -5.99 -5.01
C LYS A 322 14.91 -5.71 -4.24
N ALA A 323 14.38 -4.50 -4.37
CA ALA A 323 13.17 -4.08 -3.65
C ALA A 323 11.91 -4.85 -4.07
N VAL A 324 11.80 -5.24 -5.35
CA VAL A 324 10.65 -5.99 -5.89
C VAL A 324 10.87 -7.50 -5.99
N LYS A 325 12.02 -8.02 -5.52
CA LYS A 325 12.35 -9.45 -5.64
C LYS A 325 11.59 -10.32 -4.66
N LYS A 326 11.33 -9.80 -3.45
CA LYS A 326 10.71 -10.53 -2.35
C LYS A 326 9.67 -9.63 -1.67
N LEU A 327 8.53 -10.21 -1.36
CA LEU A 327 7.52 -9.57 -0.53
C LEU A 327 8.05 -9.36 0.90
N LYS A 328 7.79 -8.19 1.48
CA LYS A 328 8.05 -7.91 2.89
C LYS A 328 6.83 -8.32 3.71
N THR A 329 6.97 -9.37 4.47
CA THR A 329 5.95 -9.93 5.36
C THR A 329 6.10 -9.41 6.78
N VAL A 330 5.06 -9.57 7.60
CA VAL A 330 5.07 -9.21 9.03
C VAL A 330 6.18 -9.97 9.76
N ASP A 331 6.87 -9.27 10.65
CA ASP A 331 7.88 -9.86 11.54
C ASP A 331 7.19 -10.80 12.54
N PRO A 332 7.63 -12.09 12.63
CA PRO A 332 7.09 -13.02 13.61
C PRO A 332 7.17 -12.53 15.06
N ASP A 333 8.18 -11.74 15.42
CA ASP A 333 8.31 -11.20 16.77
C ASP A 333 7.25 -10.12 17.06
N LEU A 334 6.85 -9.31 16.07
CA LEU A 334 5.73 -8.39 16.21
C LEU A 334 4.40 -9.13 16.42
N TYR A 335 4.20 -10.25 15.69
CA TYR A 335 3.00 -11.08 15.91
C TYR A 335 2.97 -11.73 17.30
N LYS A 336 4.11 -12.18 17.82
CA LYS A 336 4.20 -12.68 19.21
C LYS A 336 3.78 -11.60 20.21
N ILE A 337 4.28 -10.36 20.04
CA ILE A 337 3.86 -9.23 20.89
C ILE A 337 2.34 -9.07 20.86
N ALA A 338 1.74 -9.06 19.65
CA ALA A 338 0.29 -8.96 19.52
C ALA A 338 -0.45 -10.10 20.25
N SER A 339 0.05 -11.32 20.12
CA SER A 339 -0.59 -12.52 20.69
C SER A 339 -0.64 -12.55 22.23
N GLU A 340 0.23 -11.81 22.91
CA GLU A 340 0.20 -11.66 24.37
C GLU A 340 -1.11 -10.99 24.86
N PHE A 341 -1.78 -10.26 23.99
CA PHE A 341 -3.02 -9.54 24.31
C PHE A 341 -4.29 -10.25 23.82
N PHE A 342 -4.18 -11.42 23.19
CA PHE A 342 -5.32 -12.15 22.65
C PHE A 342 -6.18 -12.79 23.74
N GLY A 343 -7.52 -12.61 23.67
CA GLY A 343 -8.55 -13.22 24.53
C GLY A 343 -8.74 -12.58 25.89
#